data_2a8fd2c3ffd701834296d6d0209090f3
#
_entry.id   2a8fd2c3ffd701834296d6d0209090f3
#
_cell.length_a   1.000
_cell.length_b   1.000
_cell.length_c   1.000
_cell.angle_alpha   90.00
_cell.angle_beta   90.00
_cell.angle_gamma   90.00
#
_symmetry.space_group_name_H-M   'P 1'
#
loop_
_entity.id
_entity.type
_entity.pdbx_description
1 polymer ?
#
loop_
_entity_poly.entity_id
_entity_poly.type
_entity_poly.pdbx_seq_one_letter_code
_entity_poly.pdbx_strand_id
1 'polypeptide(L)'
;MAENGAKVIHPRAVELAKNADIILQIKNTYNPTFEGTKIGPASMLKDAYEDSSKTKFMSAVAHRDKIAQVKVIGSEEDFSDILNEMEDRHINMDMINFLTEKKAFALDVSNLDEVENILKQHDVEYEIKPDCAKVTLIGNKVTETPGVIAKIMRALNAENITLLQSSDSYNSLSCLVDEKDMVT
;
A
#
# COMPACT_ATOMS: atom_id res chain seq x y z
N MET A 1 4.19 -4.96 6.21
CA MET A 1 5.11 -5.52 5.18
C MET A 1 4.45 -6.66 4.40
N ALA A 2 3.99 -7.73 5.03
CA ALA A 2 3.36 -8.86 4.32
C ALA A 2 2.12 -8.41 3.50
N GLU A 3 1.33 -7.47 3.99
CA GLU A 3 0.17 -6.89 3.30
C GLU A 3 0.54 -5.86 2.22
N ASN A 4 1.73 -5.28 2.30
CA ASN A 4 2.16 -4.16 1.46
C ASN A 4 3.17 -4.56 0.37
N GLY A 5 3.24 -5.85 -0.01
CA GLY A 5 4.03 -6.30 -1.14
C GLY A 5 5.16 -7.31 -0.84
N ALA A 6 5.51 -7.54 0.42
CA ALA A 6 6.50 -8.58 0.76
C ALA A 6 5.88 -9.97 0.62
N LYS A 7 5.97 -10.57 -0.56
CA LYS A 7 5.33 -11.86 -0.93
C LYS A 7 5.97 -13.11 -0.27
N VAL A 8 6.74 -12.95 0.80
CA VAL A 8 7.48 -14.07 1.42
C VAL A 8 6.61 -14.87 2.40
N ILE A 9 5.67 -14.22 3.08
CA ILE A 9 4.75 -14.85 4.03
C ILE A 9 3.34 -14.33 3.79
N HIS A 10 2.38 -15.24 3.87
CA HIS A 10 0.98 -14.85 3.78
C HIS A 10 0.58 -14.01 5.02
N PRO A 11 -0.10 -12.86 4.86
CA PRO A 11 -0.48 -11.96 5.96
C PRO A 11 -1.24 -12.68 7.09
N ARG A 12 -2.14 -13.60 6.74
CA ARG A 12 -2.91 -14.42 7.70
C ARG A 12 -2.03 -15.25 8.62
N ALA A 13 -0.93 -15.79 8.12
CA ALA A 13 0.01 -16.56 8.95
C ALA A 13 0.71 -15.68 9.98
N VAL A 14 1.07 -14.45 9.59
CA VAL A 14 1.67 -13.47 10.51
C VAL A 14 0.66 -13.04 11.57
N GLU A 15 -0.58 -12.80 11.20
CA GLU A 15 -1.67 -12.44 12.10
C GLU A 15 -1.92 -13.55 13.15
N LEU A 16 -2.03 -14.79 12.72
CA LEU A 16 -2.25 -15.93 13.61
C LEU A 16 -1.08 -16.11 14.59
N ALA A 17 0.16 -16.00 14.09
CA ALA A 17 1.34 -16.12 14.93
C ALA A 17 1.42 -14.96 15.96
N LYS A 18 1.08 -13.73 15.55
CA LYS A 18 1.02 -12.57 16.44
C LYS A 18 -0.02 -12.76 17.53
N ASN A 19 -1.22 -13.23 17.20
CA ASN A 19 -2.30 -13.46 18.17
C ASN A 19 -2.02 -14.60 19.16
N ALA A 20 -1.16 -15.55 18.75
CA ALA A 20 -0.75 -16.69 19.57
C ALA A 20 0.62 -16.47 20.26
N ASP A 21 1.23 -15.28 20.16
CA ASP A 21 2.58 -14.98 20.67
C ASP A 21 3.66 -15.97 20.19
N ILE A 22 3.58 -16.42 18.94
CA ILE A 22 4.51 -17.37 18.32
C ILE A 22 5.54 -16.63 17.48
N ILE A 23 6.81 -17.04 17.60
CA ILE A 23 7.89 -16.58 16.71
C ILE A 23 7.85 -17.40 15.43
N LEU A 24 7.69 -16.72 14.28
CA LEU A 24 7.91 -17.34 12.97
C LEU A 24 9.39 -17.27 12.61
N GLN A 25 9.93 -18.37 12.11
CA GLN A 25 11.27 -18.40 11.57
C GLN A 25 11.23 -18.85 10.10
N ILE A 26 11.74 -17.98 9.22
CA ILE A 26 11.81 -18.23 7.78
C ILE A 26 13.24 -18.64 7.45
N LYS A 27 13.40 -19.81 6.85
CA LYS A 27 14.71 -20.37 6.50
C LYS A 27 14.76 -20.73 5.02
N ASN A 28 15.97 -20.76 4.46
CA ASN A 28 16.19 -21.28 3.12
C ASN A 28 16.20 -22.80 3.14
N THR A 29 15.33 -23.43 2.34
CA THR A 29 15.22 -24.89 2.23
C THR A 29 16.53 -25.54 1.75
N TYR A 30 17.28 -24.84 0.90
CA TYR A 30 18.56 -25.34 0.34
C TYR A 30 19.77 -25.04 1.24
N ASN A 31 19.60 -24.21 2.29
CA ASN A 31 20.64 -23.92 3.28
C ASN A 31 20.04 -23.93 4.70
N PRO A 32 19.78 -25.12 5.26
CA PRO A 32 19.11 -25.27 6.56
C PRO A 32 19.96 -24.81 7.75
N THR A 33 21.27 -24.66 7.59
CA THR A 33 22.18 -24.14 8.64
C THR A 33 22.12 -22.61 8.76
N PHE A 34 21.63 -21.92 7.74
CA PHE A 34 21.42 -20.48 7.81
C PHE A 34 20.32 -20.14 8.81
N GLU A 35 20.59 -19.20 9.71
CA GLU A 35 19.67 -18.86 10.80
C GLU A 35 18.30 -18.34 10.30
N GLY A 36 18.28 -17.68 9.15
CA GLY A 36 17.08 -17.14 8.53
C GLY A 36 16.59 -15.86 9.19
N THR A 37 15.30 -15.55 8.97
CA THR A 37 14.64 -14.36 9.52
C THR A 37 13.62 -14.76 10.57
N LYS A 38 13.71 -14.17 11.77
CA LYS A 38 12.73 -14.34 12.85
C LYS A 38 11.77 -13.17 12.85
N ILE A 39 10.47 -13.47 12.96
CA ILE A 39 9.39 -12.50 13.07
C ILE A 39 8.60 -12.83 14.33
N GLY A 40 8.48 -11.86 15.23
CA GLY A 40 7.77 -12.06 16.49
C GLY A 40 7.74 -10.79 17.34
N PRO A 41 7.16 -10.85 18.55
CA PRO A 41 7.16 -9.73 19.50
C PRO A 41 8.59 -9.27 19.84
N ALA A 42 8.80 -7.96 19.91
CA ALA A 42 10.12 -7.39 20.24
C ALA A 42 10.68 -7.91 21.57
N SER A 43 9.81 -8.21 22.54
CA SER A 43 10.18 -8.79 23.82
C SER A 43 10.81 -10.18 23.72
N MET A 44 10.51 -10.93 22.67
CA MET A 44 11.01 -12.28 22.40
C MET A 44 12.23 -12.31 21.47
N LEU A 45 12.55 -11.17 20.84
CA LEU A 45 13.63 -11.02 19.86
C LEU A 45 14.78 -10.15 20.42
N LYS A 46 15.12 -10.32 21.71
CA LYS A 46 16.06 -9.47 22.45
C LYS A 46 17.41 -9.25 21.78
N ASP A 47 17.91 -10.22 21.04
CA ASP A 47 19.22 -10.15 20.40
C ASP A 47 19.27 -9.31 19.11
N ALA A 48 18.10 -8.91 18.59
CA ALA A 48 18.00 -8.16 17.33
C ALA A 48 17.86 -6.63 17.50
N TYR A 49 17.76 -6.13 18.73
CA TYR A 49 17.32 -4.75 19.02
C TYR A 49 18.30 -3.90 19.84
N GLU A 50 19.56 -4.30 20.01
CA GLU A 50 20.53 -3.48 20.79
C GLU A 50 20.93 -2.15 20.15
N ASP A 51 20.53 -1.86 18.90
CA ASP A 51 20.86 -0.59 18.21
C ASP A 51 19.66 0.36 18.02
N SER A 52 18.68 0.31 18.91
CA SER A 52 17.47 1.15 18.82
C SER A 52 17.55 2.50 19.56
N SER A 53 18.73 3.01 19.86
CA SER A 53 18.89 4.35 20.45
C SER A 53 18.64 5.51 19.47
N LYS A 54 18.47 5.20 18.18
CA LYS A 54 17.95 6.14 17.17
C LYS A 54 16.54 5.71 16.80
N THR A 55 15.56 6.45 17.23
CA THR A 55 14.14 6.32 16.82
C THR A 55 14.04 6.40 15.29
N LYS A 56 14.26 5.29 14.60
CA LYS A 56 13.94 5.18 13.18
C LYS A 56 12.42 5.17 13.09
N PHE A 57 11.82 6.30 12.72
CA PHE A 57 10.36 6.37 12.47
C PHE A 57 9.97 5.45 11.32
N MET A 58 10.91 5.08 10.46
CA MET A 58 10.73 4.23 9.30
C MET A 58 11.37 2.86 9.53
N SER A 59 10.56 1.82 9.37
CA SER A 59 10.99 0.42 9.52
C SER A 59 11.29 -0.23 8.18
N ALA A 60 10.54 0.13 7.13
CA ALA A 60 10.68 -0.45 5.81
C ALA A 60 10.01 0.40 4.73
N VAL A 61 10.40 0.15 3.49
CA VAL A 61 9.66 0.57 2.29
C VAL A 61 9.25 -0.70 1.54
N ALA A 62 7.99 -0.76 1.15
CA ALA A 62 7.45 -1.82 0.31
C ALA A 62 6.85 -1.21 -0.95
N HIS A 63 6.83 -1.96 -2.03
CA HIS A 63 6.18 -1.51 -3.27
C HIS A 63 5.28 -2.59 -3.85
N ARG A 64 4.33 -2.17 -4.67
CA ARG A 64 3.45 -3.02 -5.46
C ARG A 64 3.24 -2.38 -6.82
N ASP A 65 3.53 -3.13 -7.87
CA ASP A 65 3.31 -2.82 -9.28
C ASP A 65 1.89 -3.20 -9.75
N LYS A 66 1.61 -2.97 -11.01
CA LYS A 66 0.35 -3.32 -11.68
C LYS A 66 -0.87 -2.71 -11.01
N ILE A 67 -0.76 -1.45 -10.68
CA ILE A 67 -1.84 -0.64 -10.12
C ILE A 67 -2.33 0.32 -11.21
N ALA A 68 -3.65 0.50 -11.29
CA ALA A 68 -4.25 1.57 -12.07
C ALA A 68 -4.89 2.59 -11.14
N GLN A 69 -4.78 3.87 -11.47
CA GLN A 69 -5.55 4.95 -10.86
C GLN A 69 -6.79 5.21 -11.70
N VAL A 70 -7.94 5.27 -11.05
CA VAL A 70 -9.21 5.69 -11.65
C VAL A 70 -9.67 6.96 -10.95
N LYS A 71 -10.05 7.95 -11.74
CA LYS A 71 -10.71 9.17 -11.27
C LYS A 71 -12.09 9.24 -11.91
N VAL A 72 -13.10 9.45 -11.10
CA VAL A 72 -14.49 9.59 -11.53
C VAL A 72 -14.97 10.99 -11.19
N ILE A 73 -15.62 11.63 -12.15
CA ILE A 73 -16.24 12.95 -12.00
C ILE A 73 -17.74 12.72 -12.12
N GLY A 74 -18.49 12.99 -11.05
CA GLY A 74 -19.93 12.77 -10.99
C GLY A 74 -20.50 13.06 -9.62
N SER A 75 -21.81 12.92 -9.50
CA SER A 75 -22.52 13.10 -8.24
C SER A 75 -22.16 12.01 -7.21
N GLU A 76 -22.57 12.21 -5.97
CA GLU A 76 -22.43 11.18 -4.94
C GLU A 76 -23.34 9.97 -5.21
N GLU A 77 -24.51 10.21 -5.83
CA GLU A 77 -25.48 9.19 -6.18
C GLU A 77 -24.91 8.24 -7.25
N ASP A 78 -24.39 8.80 -8.36
CA ASP A 78 -23.74 8.02 -9.42
C ASP A 78 -22.60 7.17 -8.88
N PHE A 79 -21.80 7.75 -7.99
CA PHE A 79 -20.66 7.03 -7.42
C PHE A 79 -21.10 5.94 -6.44
N SER A 80 -22.20 6.13 -5.71
CA SER A 80 -22.76 5.11 -4.84
C SER A 80 -23.21 3.87 -5.62
N ASP A 81 -23.84 4.09 -6.77
CA ASP A 81 -24.29 3.00 -7.64
C ASP A 81 -23.09 2.23 -8.25
N ILE A 82 -22.05 2.95 -8.67
CA ILE A 82 -20.80 2.35 -9.11
C ILE A 82 -20.16 1.49 -7.99
N LEU A 83 -20.14 1.98 -6.75
CA LEU A 83 -19.60 1.23 -5.62
C LEU A 83 -20.39 -0.06 -5.36
N ASN A 84 -21.71 -0.01 -5.40
CA ASN A 84 -22.57 -1.17 -5.23
C ASN A 84 -22.28 -2.24 -6.30
N GLU A 85 -22.14 -1.81 -7.55
CA GLU A 85 -21.82 -2.74 -8.65
C GLU A 85 -20.40 -3.33 -8.54
N MET A 86 -19.43 -2.55 -8.06
CA MET A 86 -18.08 -3.04 -7.79
C MET A 86 -18.07 -4.06 -6.62
N GLU A 87 -18.90 -3.85 -5.58
CA GLU A 87 -19.07 -4.80 -4.49
C GLU A 87 -19.63 -6.13 -4.98
N ASP A 88 -20.72 -6.09 -5.77
CA ASP A 88 -21.34 -7.27 -6.36
C ASP A 88 -20.38 -8.11 -7.21
N ARG A 89 -19.44 -7.45 -7.86
CA ARG A 89 -18.38 -8.09 -8.66
C ARG A 89 -17.11 -8.41 -7.89
N HIS A 90 -17.09 -8.19 -6.57
CA HIS A 90 -15.94 -8.42 -5.68
C HIS A 90 -14.67 -7.67 -6.08
N ILE A 91 -14.82 -6.46 -6.62
CA ILE A 91 -13.70 -5.61 -7.01
C ILE A 91 -13.24 -4.78 -5.81
N ASN A 92 -12.00 -4.98 -5.40
CA ASN A 92 -11.40 -4.25 -4.30
C ASN A 92 -10.74 -2.95 -4.78
N MET A 93 -11.02 -1.86 -4.08
CA MET A 93 -10.36 -0.58 -4.26
C MET A 93 -9.35 -0.32 -3.14
N ASP A 94 -8.31 0.44 -3.46
CA ASP A 94 -7.27 0.89 -2.55
C ASP A 94 -7.08 2.41 -2.70
N MET A 95 -6.47 3.06 -1.71
CA MET A 95 -6.12 4.49 -1.75
C MET A 95 -7.30 5.41 -2.15
N ILE A 96 -8.46 5.21 -1.51
CA ILE A 96 -9.67 5.93 -1.88
C ILE A 96 -9.63 7.37 -1.38
N ASN A 97 -9.83 8.33 -2.27
CA ASN A 97 -9.97 9.76 -1.96
C ASN A 97 -11.32 10.28 -2.48
N PHE A 98 -12.18 10.68 -1.57
CA PHE A 98 -13.46 11.31 -1.89
C PHE A 98 -13.36 12.83 -1.76
N LEU A 99 -13.27 13.51 -2.88
CA LEU A 99 -13.48 14.96 -2.98
C LEU A 99 -14.89 15.21 -3.51
N THR A 100 -15.45 16.38 -3.26
CA THR A 100 -16.84 16.68 -3.55
C THR A 100 -17.24 16.39 -5.01
N GLU A 101 -16.38 16.73 -5.97
CA GLU A 101 -16.68 16.57 -7.39
C GLU A 101 -15.81 15.48 -8.07
N LYS A 102 -14.73 15.10 -7.42
CA LYS A 102 -13.80 14.07 -7.95
C LYS A 102 -13.59 12.99 -6.91
N LYS A 103 -13.77 11.75 -7.33
CA LYS A 103 -13.42 10.58 -6.55
C LYS A 103 -12.24 9.92 -7.23
N ALA A 104 -11.23 9.55 -6.46
CA ALA A 104 -10.05 8.86 -6.99
C ALA A 104 -9.78 7.61 -6.16
N PHE A 105 -9.48 6.52 -6.83
CA PHE A 105 -9.10 5.26 -6.19
C PHE A 105 -8.07 4.52 -7.02
N ALA A 106 -7.38 3.61 -6.39
CA ALA A 106 -6.45 2.70 -7.04
C ALA A 106 -7.00 1.28 -7.01
N LEU A 107 -6.67 0.48 -8.01
CA LEU A 107 -7.05 -0.93 -8.10
C LEU A 107 -5.99 -1.75 -8.84
N ASP A 108 -6.06 -3.06 -8.71
CA ASP A 108 -5.22 -3.97 -9.50
C ASP A 108 -5.60 -3.90 -10.97
N VAL A 109 -4.61 -3.83 -11.86
CA VAL A 109 -4.82 -3.74 -13.32
C VAL A 109 -5.67 -4.90 -13.85
N SER A 110 -5.67 -6.05 -13.19
CA SER A 110 -6.50 -7.19 -13.59
C SER A 110 -8.00 -6.92 -13.57
N ASN A 111 -8.45 -5.93 -12.80
CA ASN A 111 -9.86 -5.54 -12.70
C ASN A 111 -10.22 -4.34 -13.58
N LEU A 112 -9.25 -3.79 -14.32
CA LEU A 112 -9.40 -2.52 -15.01
C LEU A 112 -10.48 -2.55 -16.09
N ASP A 113 -10.49 -3.59 -16.93
CA ASP A 113 -11.48 -3.75 -18.01
C ASP A 113 -12.91 -3.83 -17.46
N GLU A 114 -13.08 -4.50 -16.33
CA GLU A 114 -14.39 -4.66 -15.68
C GLU A 114 -14.86 -3.33 -15.08
N VAL A 115 -13.97 -2.61 -14.41
CA VAL A 115 -14.28 -1.29 -13.86
C VAL A 115 -14.59 -0.28 -14.96
N GLU A 116 -13.84 -0.30 -16.06
CA GLU A 116 -14.12 0.58 -17.20
C GLU A 116 -15.50 0.31 -17.81
N ASN A 117 -15.93 -0.95 -17.87
CA ASN A 117 -17.27 -1.32 -18.34
C ASN A 117 -18.36 -0.79 -17.39
N ILE A 118 -18.17 -0.87 -16.06
CA ILE A 118 -19.10 -0.29 -15.08
C ILE A 118 -19.20 1.22 -15.30
N LEU A 119 -18.08 1.92 -15.38
CA LEU A 119 -18.07 3.38 -15.57
C LEU A 119 -18.80 3.82 -16.85
N LYS A 120 -18.64 3.08 -17.94
CA LYS A 120 -19.36 3.33 -19.20
C LYS A 120 -20.87 3.11 -19.08
N GLN A 121 -21.31 2.12 -18.29
CA GLN A 121 -22.72 1.84 -18.09
C GLN A 121 -23.43 2.95 -17.28
N HIS A 122 -22.69 3.58 -16.35
CA HIS A 122 -23.22 4.69 -15.55
C HIS A 122 -23.09 6.06 -16.24
N ASP A 123 -22.56 6.13 -17.46
CA ASP A 123 -22.40 7.35 -18.26
C ASP A 123 -21.71 8.51 -17.49
N VAL A 124 -20.74 8.18 -16.64
CA VAL A 124 -19.97 9.15 -15.86
C VAL A 124 -18.68 9.53 -16.60
N GLU A 125 -18.20 10.76 -16.36
CA GLU A 125 -16.88 11.18 -16.83
C GLU A 125 -15.79 10.54 -15.97
N TYR A 126 -14.79 9.93 -16.60
CA TYR A 126 -13.69 9.27 -15.89
C TYR A 126 -12.33 9.43 -16.59
N GLU A 127 -11.28 9.35 -15.79
CA GLU A 127 -9.89 9.26 -16.26
C GLU A 127 -9.29 7.98 -15.69
N ILE A 128 -8.63 7.18 -16.52
CA ILE A 128 -7.88 5.99 -16.13
C ILE A 128 -6.41 6.22 -16.43
N LYS A 129 -5.57 6.01 -15.43
CA LYS A 129 -4.12 5.97 -15.57
C LYS A 129 -3.63 4.56 -15.21
N PRO A 130 -3.35 3.72 -16.20
CA PRO A 130 -2.66 2.46 -15.98
C PRO A 130 -1.18 2.70 -15.62
N ASP A 131 -0.42 1.64 -15.42
CA ASP A 131 1.03 1.68 -15.21
C ASP A 131 1.43 2.56 -14.00
N CYS A 132 0.74 2.37 -12.89
CA CYS A 132 1.06 2.96 -11.61
C CYS A 132 1.67 1.93 -10.67
N ALA A 133 2.45 2.42 -9.72
CA ALA A 133 2.95 1.63 -8.59
C ALA A 133 2.62 2.31 -7.27
N LYS A 134 2.32 1.49 -6.28
CA LYS A 134 2.12 1.92 -4.90
C LYS A 134 3.39 1.68 -4.11
N VAL A 135 4.01 2.73 -3.62
CA VAL A 135 5.17 2.68 -2.71
C VAL A 135 4.70 3.03 -1.31
N THR A 136 4.92 2.13 -0.37
CA THR A 136 4.44 2.28 1.01
C THR A 136 5.61 2.38 1.99
N LEU A 137 5.70 3.50 2.67
CA LEU A 137 6.56 3.71 3.81
C LEU A 137 5.90 3.09 5.04
N ILE A 138 6.59 2.19 5.71
CA ILE A 138 6.11 1.50 6.91
C ILE A 138 6.96 1.96 8.10
N GLY A 139 6.30 2.38 9.15
CA GLY A 139 7.00 2.88 10.33
C GLY A 139 6.16 2.83 11.58
N ASN A 140 6.68 3.40 12.66
CA ASN A 140 5.93 3.56 13.90
C ASN A 140 5.47 5.02 13.99
N LYS A 141 4.17 5.24 14.14
CA LYS A 141 3.57 6.58 14.29
C LYS A 141 3.91 7.51 13.11
N VAL A 142 3.82 7.01 11.89
CA VAL A 142 4.20 7.76 10.67
C VAL A 142 3.45 9.08 10.58
N THR A 143 2.13 9.04 10.83
CA THR A 143 1.26 10.22 10.77
C THR A 143 1.42 11.18 11.95
N GLU A 144 1.87 10.68 13.11
CA GLU A 144 2.13 11.52 14.29
C GLU A 144 3.53 12.17 14.25
N THR A 145 4.41 11.77 13.32
CA THR A 145 5.77 12.29 13.25
C THR A 145 5.81 13.54 12.36
N PRO A 146 6.05 14.74 12.93
CA PRO A 146 6.07 15.98 12.15
C PRO A 146 7.13 15.94 11.04
N GLY A 147 6.77 16.41 9.86
CA GLY A 147 7.69 16.58 8.75
C GLY A 147 7.95 15.32 7.90
N VAL A 148 7.32 14.19 8.19
CA VAL A 148 7.46 12.97 7.37
C VAL A 148 7.00 13.23 5.93
N ILE A 149 5.81 13.77 5.75
CA ILE A 149 5.26 14.10 4.42
C ILE A 149 6.19 15.06 3.68
N ALA A 150 6.69 16.10 4.36
CA ALA A 150 7.62 17.05 3.75
C ALA A 150 8.96 16.41 3.33
N LYS A 151 9.45 15.41 4.06
CA LYS A 151 10.66 14.66 3.67
C LYS A 151 10.41 13.80 2.44
N ILE A 152 9.26 13.12 2.39
CA ILE A 152 8.86 12.31 1.23
C ILE A 152 8.72 13.20 -0.01
N MET A 153 7.98 14.30 0.10
CA MET A 153 7.83 15.24 -1.02
C MET A 153 9.17 15.78 -1.53
N ARG A 154 10.12 16.08 -0.63
CA ARG A 154 11.45 16.50 -1.05
C ARG A 154 12.21 15.38 -1.77
N ALA A 155 12.10 14.15 -1.29
CA ALA A 155 12.75 13.00 -1.95
C ALA A 155 12.18 12.76 -3.35
N LEU A 156 10.85 12.75 -3.49
CA LEU A 156 10.18 12.58 -4.79
C LEU A 156 10.56 13.72 -5.75
N ASN A 157 10.54 14.97 -5.28
CA ASN A 157 10.90 16.14 -6.09
C ASN A 157 12.36 16.12 -6.53
N ALA A 158 13.28 15.63 -5.70
CA ALA A 158 14.71 15.54 -6.04
C ALA A 158 14.97 14.60 -7.24
N GLU A 159 14.12 13.58 -7.38
CA GLU A 159 14.19 12.59 -8.48
C GLU A 159 13.18 12.90 -9.61
N ASN A 160 12.48 14.05 -9.55
CA ASN A 160 11.43 14.45 -10.50
C ASN A 160 10.26 13.45 -10.58
N ILE A 161 9.96 12.76 -9.48
CA ILE A 161 8.85 11.80 -9.38
C ILE A 161 7.56 12.54 -9.01
N THR A 162 6.52 12.32 -9.80
CA THR A 162 5.20 12.90 -9.55
C THR A 162 4.40 12.05 -8.58
N LEU A 163 3.96 12.63 -7.46
CA LEU A 163 3.00 12.00 -6.57
C LEU A 163 1.60 12.10 -7.18
N LEU A 164 1.02 10.99 -7.58
CA LEU A 164 -0.32 10.92 -8.20
C LEU A 164 -1.41 10.92 -7.14
N GLN A 165 -1.20 10.21 -6.04
CA GLN A 165 -2.15 10.05 -4.94
C GLN A 165 -1.40 9.60 -3.67
N SER A 166 -1.95 9.91 -2.51
CA SER A 166 -1.43 9.41 -1.23
C SER A 166 -2.55 8.89 -0.34
N SER A 167 -2.21 7.96 0.51
CA SER A 167 -3.08 7.46 1.57
C SER A 167 -2.23 7.14 2.79
N ASP A 168 -2.70 7.49 3.96
CA ASP A 168 -1.97 7.31 5.20
C ASP A 168 -2.76 6.49 6.24
N SER A 169 -2.02 5.89 7.13
CA SER A 169 -2.52 5.23 8.32
C SER A 169 -1.54 5.46 9.46
N TYR A 170 -1.91 5.05 10.66
CA TYR A 170 -1.05 5.23 11.85
C TYR A 170 0.40 4.74 11.64
N ASN A 171 0.57 3.61 10.96
CA ASN A 171 1.86 2.95 10.77
C ASN A 171 2.38 2.97 9.33
N SER A 172 1.71 3.63 8.41
CA SER A 172 2.15 3.67 7.02
C SER A 172 1.73 4.94 6.29
N LEU A 173 2.49 5.29 5.27
CA LEU A 173 2.13 6.26 4.25
C LEU A 173 2.37 5.64 2.88
N SER A 174 1.33 5.58 2.08
CA SER A 174 1.39 5.07 0.71
C SER A 174 1.37 6.21 -0.28
N CYS A 175 2.23 6.11 -1.27
CA CYS A 175 2.35 7.03 -2.41
C CYS A 175 2.07 6.25 -3.69
N LEU A 176 1.19 6.76 -4.54
CA LEU A 176 1.00 6.28 -5.89
C LEU A 176 1.86 7.11 -6.83
N VAL A 177 2.67 6.44 -7.62
CA VAL A 177 3.60 7.05 -8.59
C VAL A 177 3.49 6.33 -9.92
N ASP A 178 4.14 6.82 -10.97
CA ASP A 178 4.29 6.06 -12.21
C ASP A 178 5.10 4.77 -11.95
N GLU A 179 4.72 3.66 -12.58
CA GLU A 179 5.38 2.35 -12.36
C GLU A 179 6.88 2.39 -12.69
N LYS A 180 7.27 3.17 -13.70
CA LYS A 180 8.68 3.37 -14.08
C LYS A 180 9.54 3.98 -12.96
N ASP A 181 8.93 4.73 -12.04
CA ASP A 181 9.59 5.46 -10.95
C ASP A 181 9.65 4.63 -9.65
N MET A 182 9.12 3.41 -9.64
CA MET A 182 8.97 2.57 -8.46
C MET A 182 10.31 2.18 -7.81
N VAL A 183 11.38 2.07 -8.59
CA VAL A 183 12.69 1.51 -8.17
C VAL A 183 13.78 2.59 -8.09
N THR A 184 13.42 3.85 -8.20
CA THR A 184 14.38 4.99 -8.12
C THR A 184 14.76 5.35 -6.70
#